data_fe23d5232abaae0d8d1b5dbcfa8367b6
#
_entry.id   fe23d5232abaae0d8d1b5dbcfa8367b6
#
_cell.length_a   1.000
_cell.length_b   1.000
_cell.length_c   1.000
_cell.angle_alpha   90.00
_cell.angle_beta   90.00
_cell.angle_gamma   90.00
#
_symmetry.space_group_name_H-M   'P 1'
#
loop_
_entity.id
_entity.type
_entity.pdbx_description
1 polymer ?
#
loop_
_entity_poly.entity_id
_entity_poly.type
_entity_poly.pdbx_seq_one_letter_code
_entity_poly.pdbx_strand_id
1 'polypeptide(L)'
;VGSEMCIRDRGVEMKNNVKRAWWKKFVQENPYNVGLDSAILMNPQVWVASGHVSTFNDPLIDCKACKMRHRADKLVESYVQEHGMDVNVEAMTQEELVAFIRDNQVPCPGCGKSDFTDIRKFNLMFKTHQGVTEDTANEVYLRPETAQGIFVNFPAIQRTTRRKLPFGVCQIGKSFRNEITPGNFIFRIREFEQMELEFFCKPDTDLEWFQYWRTYCHDWLK
;
A
#
# COMPACT_ATOMS: atom_id res chain seq x y z
N VAL A 1 -19.22 -9.24 -6.64
CA VAL A 1 -19.43 -7.81 -6.66
C VAL A 1 -18.69 -7.07 -5.54
N GLY A 2 -17.72 -7.46 -4.91
CA GLY A 2 -17.16 -6.79 -3.73
C GLY A 2 -15.81 -6.09 -3.93
N SER A 3 -15.31 -5.97 -5.15
CA SER A 3 -13.97 -5.45 -5.38
C SER A 3 -13.93 -4.08 -6.06
N GLU A 4 -15.08 -3.55 -6.42
CA GLU A 4 -15.20 -2.27 -7.14
C GLU A 4 -15.70 -1.20 -6.18
N MET A 5 -14.89 -0.14 -6.03
CA MET A 5 -15.34 1.06 -5.36
C MET A 5 -16.31 1.80 -6.28
N CYS A 6 -17.57 1.87 -5.88
CA CYS A 6 -18.56 2.71 -6.53
C CYS A 6 -18.99 3.81 -5.55
N ILE A 7 -18.33 4.96 -5.61
CA ILE A 7 -18.81 6.19 -4.97
C ILE A 7 -19.65 6.96 -5.96
N ARG A 8 -20.90 7.25 -5.57
CA ARG A 8 -21.84 7.98 -6.40
C ARG A 8 -21.66 9.49 -6.21
N ASP A 9 -22.60 10.25 -6.72
CA ASP A 9 -22.64 11.70 -6.78
C ASP A 9 -22.07 12.43 -5.55
N ARG A 10 -22.64 12.23 -4.37
CA ARG A 10 -22.17 12.88 -3.13
C ARG A 10 -20.79 12.40 -2.71
N GLY A 11 -20.49 11.12 -2.90
CA GLY A 11 -19.20 10.55 -2.54
C GLY A 11 -18.07 11.10 -3.43
N VAL A 12 -18.30 11.28 -4.73
CA VAL A 12 -17.29 11.86 -5.63
C VAL A 12 -17.03 13.33 -5.32
N GLU A 13 -18.08 14.11 -4.99
CA GLU A 13 -17.92 15.50 -4.59
C GLU A 13 -17.16 15.63 -3.28
N MET A 14 -17.48 14.81 -2.27
CA MET A 14 -16.74 14.76 -1.02
C MET A 14 -15.26 14.43 -1.25
N LYS A 15 -14.97 13.40 -2.05
CA LYS A 15 -13.59 13.02 -2.40
C LYS A 15 -12.85 14.20 -3.07
N ASN A 16 -13.46 14.85 -4.04
CA ASN A 16 -12.85 15.97 -4.74
C ASN A 16 -12.62 17.18 -3.82
N ASN A 17 -13.53 17.44 -2.88
CA ASN A 17 -13.37 18.48 -1.88
C ASN A 17 -12.17 18.20 -0.95
N VAL A 18 -12.02 16.96 -0.47
CA VAL A 18 -10.88 16.54 0.35
C VAL A 18 -9.57 16.71 -0.42
N LYS A 19 -9.50 16.25 -1.67
CA LYS A 19 -8.31 16.41 -2.52
C LYS A 19 -7.95 17.89 -2.75
N ARG A 20 -8.93 18.72 -3.02
CA ARG A 20 -8.70 20.18 -3.19
C ARG A 20 -8.21 20.85 -1.92
N ALA A 21 -8.80 20.51 -0.77
CA ALA A 21 -8.39 21.06 0.53
C ALA A 21 -6.95 20.64 0.86
N TRP A 22 -6.62 19.35 0.65
CA TRP A 22 -5.27 18.85 0.86
C TRP A 22 -4.26 19.52 -0.07
N TRP A 23 -4.54 19.58 -1.38
CA TRP A 23 -3.66 20.21 -2.35
C TRP A 23 -3.40 21.68 -2.05
N LYS A 24 -4.46 22.41 -1.71
CA LYS A 24 -4.35 23.81 -1.30
C LYS A 24 -3.43 23.95 -0.08
N LYS A 25 -3.67 23.16 0.96
CA LYS A 25 -2.91 23.24 2.22
C LYS A 25 -1.46 22.81 2.07
N PHE A 26 -1.25 21.62 1.48
CA PHE A 26 0.07 21.01 1.46
C PHE A 26 0.95 21.42 0.27
N VAL A 27 0.37 21.87 -0.84
CA VAL A 27 1.14 22.25 -2.04
C VAL A 27 1.15 23.77 -2.25
N GLN A 28 -0.02 24.41 -2.21
CA GLN A 28 -0.11 25.82 -2.60
C GLN A 28 0.23 26.78 -1.46
N GLU A 29 -0.16 26.48 -0.24
CA GLU A 29 0.08 27.33 0.94
C GLU A 29 1.41 27.00 1.65
N ASN A 30 1.96 25.82 1.47
CA ASN A 30 3.22 25.42 2.12
C ASN A 30 4.43 25.85 1.27
N PRO A 31 5.37 26.64 1.80
CA PRO A 31 6.49 27.16 1.03
C PRO A 31 7.56 26.12 0.68
N TYR A 32 7.54 24.98 1.36
CA TYR A 32 8.55 23.92 1.16
C TYR A 32 8.19 22.96 0.06
N ASN A 33 6.91 22.82 -0.28
CA ASN A 33 6.43 21.73 -1.13
C ASN A 33 6.26 22.14 -2.59
N VAL A 34 6.33 21.12 -3.45
CA VAL A 34 5.99 21.22 -4.88
C VAL A 34 5.10 20.04 -5.26
N GLY A 35 4.28 20.25 -6.29
CA GLY A 35 3.42 19.19 -6.83
C GLY A 35 4.12 18.36 -7.90
N LEU A 36 3.76 17.09 -7.99
CA LEU A 36 4.14 16.15 -9.03
C LEU A 36 2.92 15.36 -9.50
N ASP A 37 2.90 15.02 -10.77
CA ASP A 37 2.04 13.98 -11.32
C ASP A 37 2.91 13.03 -12.15
N SER A 38 3.21 11.85 -11.60
CA SER A 38 4.00 10.82 -12.27
C SER A 38 3.10 9.74 -12.89
N ALA A 39 3.59 9.10 -13.94
CA ALA A 39 2.86 8.03 -14.62
C ALA A 39 2.59 6.83 -13.72
N ILE A 40 1.48 6.13 -13.96
CA ILE A 40 1.15 4.86 -13.30
C ILE A 40 2.09 3.76 -13.78
N LEU A 41 2.33 3.71 -15.10
CA LEU A 41 3.25 2.76 -15.71
C LEU A 41 4.65 3.36 -15.68
N MET A 42 5.55 2.69 -14.99
CA MET A 42 6.96 3.08 -14.86
C MET A 42 7.86 1.93 -15.34
N ASN A 43 9.14 2.23 -15.52
CA ASN A 43 10.12 1.18 -15.84
C ASN A 43 10.05 0.07 -14.78
N PRO A 44 9.90 -1.21 -15.16
CA PRO A 44 9.82 -2.34 -14.23
C PRO A 44 10.98 -2.43 -13.23
N GLN A 45 12.16 -1.94 -13.61
CA GLN A 45 13.34 -1.92 -12.72
C GLN A 45 13.13 -1.07 -11.47
N VAL A 46 12.23 -0.09 -11.48
CA VAL A 46 11.86 0.68 -10.29
C VAL A 46 11.31 -0.25 -9.21
N TRP A 47 10.46 -1.19 -9.59
CA TRP A 47 9.81 -2.13 -8.68
C TRP A 47 10.74 -3.25 -8.23
N VAL A 48 11.71 -3.61 -9.04
CA VAL A 48 12.81 -4.52 -8.65
C VAL A 48 13.71 -3.85 -7.63
N ALA A 49 14.16 -2.63 -7.90
CA ALA A 49 15.05 -1.88 -7.02
C ALA A 49 14.41 -1.53 -5.67
N SER A 50 13.10 -1.23 -5.65
CA SER A 50 12.35 -0.96 -4.41
C SER A 50 11.94 -2.23 -3.64
N GLY A 51 12.20 -3.42 -4.19
CA GLY A 51 11.86 -4.70 -3.56
C GLY A 51 10.41 -5.17 -3.74
N HIS A 52 9.53 -4.37 -4.36
CA HIS A 52 8.11 -4.74 -4.51
C HIS A 52 7.90 -6.04 -5.29
N VAL A 53 8.72 -6.32 -6.28
CA VAL A 53 8.61 -7.56 -7.06
C VAL A 53 8.90 -8.78 -6.20
N SER A 54 9.81 -8.69 -5.25
CA SER A 54 10.29 -9.83 -4.44
C SER A 54 9.60 -9.97 -3.09
N THR A 55 9.24 -8.85 -2.43
CA THR A 55 8.81 -8.85 -1.02
C THR A 55 7.37 -8.40 -0.79
N PHE A 56 6.74 -7.77 -1.77
CA PHE A 56 5.37 -7.31 -1.63
C PHE A 56 4.35 -8.45 -1.80
N ASN A 57 4.39 -9.39 -0.85
CA ASN A 57 3.64 -10.65 -0.91
C ASN A 57 2.79 -10.84 0.34
N ASP A 58 1.57 -11.35 0.14
CA ASP A 58 0.73 -11.88 1.21
C ASP A 58 0.95 -13.39 1.38
N PRO A 59 1.05 -13.89 2.62
CA PRO A 59 1.10 -15.32 2.89
C PRO A 59 -0.31 -15.92 2.77
N LEU A 60 -0.55 -16.69 1.70
CA LEU A 60 -1.85 -17.30 1.44
C LEU A 60 -1.91 -18.75 1.87
N ILE A 61 -3.04 -19.11 2.47
CA ILE A 61 -3.38 -20.46 2.87
C ILE A 61 -4.82 -20.80 2.44
N ASP A 62 -5.05 -21.97 1.89
CA ASP A 62 -6.39 -22.43 1.49
C ASP A 62 -6.90 -23.49 2.47
N CYS A 63 -8.15 -23.37 2.93
CA CYS A 63 -8.80 -24.44 3.66
C CYS A 63 -9.10 -25.59 2.71
N LYS A 64 -8.60 -26.82 3.00
CA LYS A 64 -8.81 -27.99 2.15
C LYS A 64 -10.26 -28.46 2.15
N ALA A 65 -11.01 -28.18 3.21
CA ALA A 65 -12.39 -28.60 3.36
C ALA A 65 -13.38 -27.75 2.55
N CYS A 66 -13.38 -26.43 2.77
CA CYS A 66 -14.33 -25.51 2.12
C CYS A 66 -13.76 -24.74 0.94
N LYS A 67 -12.45 -24.90 0.64
CA LYS A 67 -11.72 -24.20 -0.43
C LYS A 67 -11.65 -22.68 -0.27
N MET A 68 -12.03 -22.15 0.88
CA MET A 68 -11.86 -20.73 1.16
C MET A 68 -10.39 -20.38 1.33
N ARG A 69 -10.02 -19.24 0.77
CA ARG A 69 -8.68 -18.68 0.83
C ARG A 69 -8.58 -17.64 1.93
N HIS A 70 -7.50 -17.70 2.69
CA HIS A 70 -7.23 -16.79 3.79
C HIS A 70 -5.79 -16.26 3.72
N ARG A 71 -5.56 -15.11 4.33
CA ARG A 71 -4.20 -14.68 4.69
C ARG A 71 -3.82 -15.39 5.98
N ALA A 72 -2.70 -16.11 5.96
CA ALA A 72 -2.26 -16.89 7.12
C ALA A 72 -1.93 -16.01 8.32
N ASP A 73 -1.28 -14.86 8.10
CA ASP A 73 -1.00 -13.87 9.14
C ASP A 73 -2.27 -13.35 9.81
N LYS A 74 -3.30 -12.99 9.03
CA LYS A 74 -4.58 -12.49 9.58
C LYS A 74 -5.39 -13.57 10.27
N LEU A 75 -5.28 -14.82 9.81
CA LEU A 75 -5.91 -15.95 10.46
C LEU A 75 -5.32 -16.18 11.85
N VAL A 76 -3.99 -16.13 11.97
CA VAL A 76 -3.28 -16.26 13.24
C VAL A 76 -3.54 -15.05 14.14
N GLU A 77 -3.51 -13.83 13.61
CA GLU A 77 -3.79 -12.59 14.35
C GLU A 77 -5.18 -12.62 15.00
N SER A 78 -6.20 -13.02 14.25
CA SER A 78 -7.57 -13.15 14.78
C SER A 78 -7.64 -14.19 15.89
N TYR A 79 -6.99 -15.33 15.70
CA TYR A 79 -6.97 -16.39 16.73
C TYR A 79 -6.25 -15.94 18.00
N VAL A 80 -5.11 -15.27 17.87
CA VAL A 80 -4.33 -14.71 18.99
C VAL A 80 -5.17 -13.71 19.77
N GLN A 81 -5.88 -12.81 19.09
CA GLN A 81 -6.76 -11.83 19.72
C GLN A 81 -7.95 -12.48 20.47
N GLU A 82 -8.60 -13.45 19.84
CA GLU A 82 -9.74 -14.17 20.44
C GLU A 82 -9.35 -14.95 21.70
N HIS A 83 -8.11 -15.45 21.76
CA HIS A 83 -7.62 -16.24 22.89
C HIS A 83 -6.77 -15.45 23.90
N GLY A 84 -6.60 -14.13 23.67
CA GLY A 84 -5.82 -13.26 24.56
C GLY A 84 -4.34 -13.65 24.66
N MET A 85 -3.76 -14.20 23.60
CA MET A 85 -2.36 -14.63 23.56
C MET A 85 -1.44 -13.43 23.28
N ASP A 86 -0.30 -13.36 23.95
CA ASP A 86 0.74 -12.34 23.71
C ASP A 86 1.77 -12.87 22.70
N VAL A 87 1.44 -12.77 21.40
CA VAL A 87 2.28 -13.23 20.31
C VAL A 87 2.40 -12.14 19.25
N ASN A 88 3.63 -11.79 18.90
CA ASN A 88 3.90 -10.84 17.79
C ASN A 88 3.81 -11.55 16.44
N VAL A 89 2.62 -11.58 15.86
CA VAL A 89 2.35 -12.26 14.58
C VAL A 89 3.09 -11.61 13.40
N GLU A 90 3.32 -10.30 13.45
CA GLU A 90 4.01 -9.57 12.37
C GLU A 90 5.48 -9.97 12.22
N ALA A 91 6.10 -10.45 13.30
CA ALA A 91 7.48 -10.93 13.29
C ALA A 91 7.64 -12.39 12.88
N MET A 92 6.55 -13.14 12.71
CA MET A 92 6.58 -14.57 12.41
C MET A 92 6.99 -14.84 10.96
N THR A 93 7.85 -15.83 10.78
CA THR A 93 8.17 -16.40 9.46
C THR A 93 7.00 -17.23 8.93
N GLN A 94 7.05 -17.59 7.64
CA GLN A 94 5.99 -18.43 7.06
C GLN A 94 5.93 -19.82 7.71
N GLU A 95 7.08 -20.38 8.03
CA GLU A 95 7.22 -21.66 8.71
C GLU A 95 6.60 -21.61 10.11
N GLU A 96 6.84 -20.52 10.84
CA GLU A 96 6.25 -20.29 12.17
C GLU A 96 4.73 -20.11 12.10
N LEU A 97 4.23 -19.38 11.09
CA LEU A 97 2.78 -19.24 10.86
C LEU A 97 2.12 -20.61 10.59
N VAL A 98 2.74 -21.46 9.74
CA VAL A 98 2.21 -22.81 9.45
C VAL A 98 2.23 -23.67 10.70
N ALA A 99 3.34 -23.65 11.47
CA ALA A 99 3.46 -24.39 12.71
C ALA A 99 2.41 -23.94 13.72
N PHE A 100 2.26 -22.63 13.91
CA PHE A 100 1.25 -22.05 14.82
C PHE A 100 -0.17 -22.50 14.46
N ILE A 101 -0.55 -22.42 13.17
CA ILE A 101 -1.88 -22.82 12.68
C ILE A 101 -2.13 -24.31 12.98
N ARG A 102 -1.13 -25.16 12.77
CA ARG A 102 -1.21 -26.60 12.99
C ARG A 102 -1.27 -26.95 14.48
N ASP A 103 -0.36 -26.41 15.28
CA ASP A 103 -0.18 -26.76 16.69
C ASP A 103 -1.37 -26.29 17.54
N ASN A 104 -1.92 -25.13 17.20
CA ASN A 104 -3.10 -24.58 17.89
C ASN A 104 -4.42 -24.99 17.23
N GLN A 105 -4.39 -25.81 16.17
CA GLN A 105 -5.58 -26.23 15.41
C GLN A 105 -6.50 -25.07 15.03
N VAL A 106 -5.92 -23.98 14.57
CA VAL A 106 -6.65 -22.74 14.24
C VAL A 106 -7.80 -23.06 13.29
N PRO A 107 -9.05 -22.71 13.65
CA PRO A 107 -10.21 -23.09 12.84
C PRO A 107 -10.36 -22.18 11.63
N CYS A 108 -10.80 -22.72 10.51
CA CYS A 108 -11.21 -21.95 9.35
C CYS A 108 -12.48 -21.14 9.68
N PRO A 109 -12.48 -19.81 9.51
CA PRO A 109 -13.65 -18.97 9.78
C PRO A 109 -14.90 -19.35 8.98
N GLY A 110 -14.71 -20.04 7.84
CA GLY A 110 -15.82 -20.42 6.97
C GLY A 110 -16.48 -21.75 7.31
N CYS A 111 -15.74 -22.71 7.86
CA CYS A 111 -16.27 -24.07 8.09
C CYS A 111 -15.86 -24.71 9.41
N GLY A 112 -15.05 -24.04 10.24
CA GLY A 112 -14.61 -24.53 11.54
C GLY A 112 -13.55 -25.64 11.52
N LYS A 113 -13.14 -26.14 10.34
CA LYS A 113 -12.10 -27.19 10.23
C LYS A 113 -10.71 -26.57 10.20
N SER A 114 -9.71 -27.27 10.76
CA SER A 114 -8.31 -26.83 10.85
C SER A 114 -7.39 -27.51 9.83
N ASP A 115 -7.91 -27.92 8.68
CA ASP A 115 -7.13 -28.58 7.62
C ASP A 115 -6.82 -27.60 6.49
N PHE A 116 -5.57 -27.14 6.44
CA PHE A 116 -5.10 -26.14 5.48
C PHE A 116 -3.99 -26.69 4.58
N THR A 117 -3.78 -26.00 3.45
CA THR A 117 -2.63 -26.21 2.56
C THR A 117 -1.37 -25.60 3.18
N ASP A 118 -0.24 -25.77 2.51
CA ASP A 118 0.95 -24.97 2.81
C ASP A 118 0.74 -23.52 2.38
N ILE A 119 1.51 -22.59 2.99
CA ILE A 119 1.48 -21.17 2.66
C ILE A 119 2.12 -20.96 1.27
N ARG A 120 1.45 -20.16 0.46
CA ARG A 120 1.95 -19.68 -0.83
C ARG A 120 2.11 -18.17 -0.82
N LYS A 121 3.24 -17.69 -1.35
CA LYS A 121 3.45 -16.25 -1.55
C LYS A 121 2.58 -15.76 -2.70
N PHE A 122 1.83 -14.71 -2.47
CA PHE A 122 1.05 -14.05 -3.50
C PHE A 122 1.48 -12.59 -3.61
N ASN A 123 2.10 -12.25 -4.74
CA ASN A 123 2.53 -10.88 -4.97
C ASN A 123 1.33 -9.98 -5.27
N LEU A 124 1.25 -8.85 -4.57
CA LEU A 124 0.15 -7.89 -4.68
C LEU A 124 0.27 -6.93 -5.88
N MET A 125 1.35 -7.01 -6.66
CA MET A 125 1.49 -6.20 -7.86
C MET A 125 0.56 -6.71 -8.96
N PHE A 126 -0.22 -5.81 -9.55
CA PHE A 126 -0.88 -6.09 -10.82
C PHE A 126 0.13 -6.05 -11.95
N LYS A 127 0.12 -7.09 -12.77
CA LYS A 127 0.92 -7.20 -13.99
C LYS A 127 0.08 -6.91 -15.22
N THR A 128 0.69 -6.28 -16.22
CA THR A 128 0.13 -6.11 -17.56
C THR A 128 1.28 -6.12 -18.58
N HIS A 129 0.98 -5.96 -19.86
CA HIS A 129 1.97 -5.97 -20.92
C HIS A 129 1.91 -4.70 -21.76
N GLN A 130 3.05 -4.25 -22.25
CA GLN A 130 3.15 -3.18 -23.25
C GLN A 130 3.33 -3.78 -24.65
N GLY A 131 2.75 -3.12 -25.65
CA GLY A 131 2.84 -3.57 -27.03
C GLY A 131 1.82 -4.65 -27.40
N VAL A 132 2.13 -5.42 -28.43
CA VAL A 132 1.19 -6.38 -29.05
C VAL A 132 1.38 -7.83 -28.60
N THR A 133 2.46 -8.14 -27.89
CA THR A 133 2.78 -9.48 -27.42
C THR A 133 2.78 -9.54 -25.89
N GLU A 134 2.19 -10.60 -25.37
CA GLU A 134 2.16 -10.89 -23.92
C GLU A 134 3.35 -11.79 -23.55
N ASP A 135 4.55 -11.26 -23.71
CA ASP A 135 5.78 -11.93 -23.29
C ASP A 135 6.42 -11.26 -22.08
N THR A 136 7.34 -11.97 -21.43
CA THR A 136 8.01 -11.48 -20.21
C THR A 136 8.86 -10.25 -20.43
N ALA A 137 9.32 -9.99 -21.66
CA ALA A 137 10.11 -8.80 -22.00
C ALA A 137 9.24 -7.53 -22.00
N ASN A 138 7.94 -7.69 -22.22
CA ASN A 138 6.96 -6.61 -22.27
C ASN A 138 6.15 -6.46 -20.98
N GLU A 139 6.46 -7.24 -19.95
CA GLU A 139 5.76 -7.17 -18.65
C GLU A 139 6.03 -5.85 -17.95
N VAL A 140 4.95 -5.20 -17.53
CA VAL A 140 4.97 -3.99 -16.70
C VAL A 140 4.00 -4.13 -15.54
N TYR A 141 4.15 -3.26 -14.55
CA TYR A 141 3.33 -3.30 -13.34
C TYR A 141 2.51 -2.02 -13.20
N LEU A 142 1.29 -2.17 -12.68
CA LEU A 142 0.55 -1.03 -12.14
C LEU A 142 1.14 -0.67 -10.79
N ARG A 143 1.45 0.60 -10.58
CA ARG A 143 2.10 1.04 -9.31
C ARG A 143 1.24 0.70 -8.10
N PRO A 144 1.80 0.08 -7.04
CA PRO A 144 1.10 -0.22 -5.80
C PRO A 144 1.07 0.96 -4.82
N GLU A 145 1.89 1.99 -5.08
CA GLU A 145 1.98 3.24 -4.34
C GLU A 145 2.58 4.36 -5.18
N THR A 146 2.41 5.60 -4.73
CA THR A 146 2.87 6.80 -5.45
C THR A 146 4.30 7.22 -5.08
N ALA A 147 4.88 6.70 -4.00
CA ALA A 147 6.18 7.11 -3.46
C ALA A 147 7.33 6.95 -4.45
N GLN A 148 7.42 5.81 -5.16
CA GLN A 148 8.52 5.57 -6.11
C GLN A 148 8.53 6.57 -7.26
N GLY A 149 7.35 7.04 -7.70
CA GLY A 149 7.25 8.10 -8.68
C GLY A 149 7.91 9.40 -8.18
N ILE A 150 7.78 9.70 -6.91
CA ILE A 150 8.43 10.85 -6.26
C ILE A 150 9.95 10.64 -6.23
N PHE A 151 10.42 9.50 -5.74
CA PHE A 151 11.86 9.22 -5.62
C PHE A 151 12.58 9.23 -6.97
N VAL A 152 12.00 8.60 -7.99
CA VAL A 152 12.59 8.56 -9.35
C VAL A 152 12.69 9.96 -9.95
N ASN A 153 11.69 10.82 -9.70
CA ASN A 153 11.65 12.18 -10.23
C ASN A 153 12.38 13.21 -9.36
N PHE A 154 12.83 12.86 -8.16
CA PHE A 154 13.47 13.78 -7.23
C PHE A 154 14.62 14.59 -7.85
N PRO A 155 15.61 13.98 -8.56
CA PRO A 155 16.71 14.76 -9.15
C PRO A 155 16.23 15.74 -10.23
N ALA A 156 15.20 15.36 -11.00
CA ALA A 156 14.63 16.23 -12.02
C ALA A 156 13.90 17.42 -11.39
N ILE A 157 13.10 17.17 -10.36
CA ILE A 157 12.36 18.20 -9.61
C ILE A 157 13.33 19.18 -8.96
N GLN A 158 14.36 18.68 -8.27
CA GLN A 158 15.38 19.52 -7.64
C GLN A 158 16.05 20.46 -8.65
N ARG A 159 16.40 19.92 -9.82
CA ARG A 159 17.05 20.69 -10.89
C ARG A 159 16.13 21.75 -11.51
N THR A 160 14.89 21.38 -11.83
CA THR A 160 13.94 22.28 -12.49
C THR A 160 13.40 23.36 -11.57
N THR A 161 13.18 23.04 -10.30
CA THR A 161 12.70 24.00 -9.29
C THR A 161 13.83 24.78 -8.61
N ARG A 162 15.09 24.35 -8.81
CA ARG A 162 16.30 24.90 -8.14
C ARG A 162 16.21 24.90 -6.62
N ARG A 163 15.42 23.98 -6.05
CA ARG A 163 15.25 23.88 -4.61
C ARG A 163 16.46 23.23 -3.94
N LYS A 164 16.71 23.67 -2.73
CA LYS A 164 17.67 23.05 -1.79
C LYS A 164 16.90 22.41 -0.66
N LEU A 165 17.49 21.40 -0.03
CA LEU A 165 16.92 20.79 1.18
C LEU A 165 16.78 21.86 2.30
N PRO A 166 15.68 21.85 3.06
CA PRO A 166 14.59 20.87 2.99
C PRO A 166 13.51 21.25 1.95
N PHE A 167 12.91 20.25 1.30
CA PHE A 167 11.69 20.45 0.51
C PHE A 167 10.89 19.16 0.38
N GLY A 168 9.61 19.29 0.12
CA GLY A 168 8.69 18.18 -0.08
C GLY A 168 8.17 18.09 -1.50
N VAL A 169 7.80 16.88 -1.90
CA VAL A 169 7.13 16.59 -3.18
C VAL A 169 5.80 15.92 -2.88
N CYS A 170 4.74 16.49 -3.41
CA CYS A 170 3.37 16.03 -3.19
C CYS A 170 2.78 15.44 -4.47
N GLN A 171 2.05 14.37 -4.34
CA GLN A 171 1.31 13.77 -5.44
C GLN A 171 -0.07 13.30 -4.98
N ILE A 172 -1.08 13.49 -5.83
CA ILE A 172 -2.36 12.78 -5.73
C ILE A 172 -2.43 11.85 -6.93
N GLY A 173 -2.60 10.56 -6.69
CA GLY A 173 -2.62 9.62 -7.78
C GLY A 173 -3.22 8.27 -7.43
N LYS A 174 -3.63 7.53 -8.46
CA LYS A 174 -4.13 6.17 -8.31
C LYS A 174 -3.01 5.19 -8.04
N SER A 175 -3.34 4.19 -7.21
CA SER A 175 -2.51 3.03 -6.88
C SER A 175 -3.33 1.76 -6.94
N PHE A 176 -2.66 0.63 -7.13
CA PHE A 176 -3.30 -0.65 -7.42
C PHE A 176 -2.65 -1.77 -6.60
N ARG A 177 -3.45 -2.49 -5.84
CA ARG A 177 -2.99 -3.67 -5.09
C ARG A 177 -3.93 -4.83 -5.35
N ASN A 178 -3.42 -5.94 -5.80
CA ASN A 178 -4.21 -7.14 -6.10
C ASN A 178 -4.67 -7.83 -4.81
N GLU A 179 -5.47 -7.11 -4.02
CA GLU A 179 -6.01 -7.59 -2.75
C GLU A 179 -6.83 -8.87 -2.94
N ILE A 180 -6.56 -9.87 -2.11
CA ILE A 180 -7.21 -11.17 -2.18
C ILE A 180 -8.60 -11.14 -1.60
N THR A 181 -8.75 -10.44 -0.47
CA THR A 181 -10.03 -10.27 0.22
C THR A 181 -10.37 -8.78 0.34
N PRO A 182 -10.82 -8.13 -0.76
CA PRO A 182 -11.35 -6.78 -0.67
C PRO A 182 -12.53 -6.73 0.32
N GLY A 183 -12.65 -5.65 1.07
CA GLY A 183 -13.69 -5.55 2.09
C GLY A 183 -13.76 -4.16 2.72
N ASN A 184 -14.60 -4.05 3.76
CA ASN A 184 -14.78 -2.82 4.50
C ASN A 184 -15.09 -1.61 3.59
N PHE A 185 -16.03 -1.79 2.67
CA PHE A 185 -16.46 -0.76 1.73
C PHE A 185 -15.28 -0.25 0.88
N ILE A 186 -14.79 0.98 1.10
CA ILE A 186 -13.69 1.58 0.35
C ILE A 186 -12.32 1.42 1.04
N PHE A 187 -12.26 0.81 2.23
CA PHE A 187 -11.02 0.77 3.02
C PHE A 187 -10.04 -0.30 2.56
N ARG A 188 -10.52 -1.34 1.88
CA ARG A 188 -9.67 -2.37 1.28
C ARG A 188 -10.16 -2.72 -0.12
N ILE A 189 -9.64 -2.03 -1.10
CA ILE A 189 -10.00 -2.14 -2.52
C ILE A 189 -8.75 -2.28 -3.38
N ARG A 190 -8.93 -2.78 -4.62
CA ARG A 190 -7.82 -3.04 -5.54
C ARG A 190 -7.32 -1.81 -6.28
N GLU A 191 -8.18 -0.81 -6.46
CA GLU A 191 -7.87 0.48 -7.08
C GLU A 191 -8.25 1.60 -6.13
N PHE A 192 -7.31 2.44 -5.74
CA PHE A 192 -7.53 3.53 -4.78
C PHE A 192 -6.71 4.76 -5.16
N GLU A 193 -6.96 5.88 -4.49
CA GLU A 193 -6.15 7.09 -4.63
C GLU A 193 -5.37 7.35 -3.35
N GLN A 194 -4.13 7.81 -3.51
CA GLN A 194 -3.30 8.29 -2.42
C GLN A 194 -3.05 9.80 -2.58
N MET A 195 -3.02 10.51 -1.47
CA MET A 195 -2.47 11.85 -1.34
C MET A 195 -1.19 11.70 -0.53
N GLU A 196 -0.05 11.86 -1.16
CA GLU A 196 1.25 11.54 -0.59
C GLU A 196 2.17 12.74 -0.62
N LEU A 197 2.90 12.93 0.46
CA LEU A 197 3.95 13.93 0.61
C LEU A 197 5.22 13.23 1.09
N GLU A 198 6.25 13.24 0.27
CA GLU A 198 7.60 12.84 0.66
C GLU A 198 8.43 14.09 0.94
N PHE A 199 8.92 14.22 2.18
CA PHE A 199 9.68 15.37 2.62
C PHE A 199 11.15 15.03 2.82
N PHE A 200 12.00 15.73 2.11
CA PHE A 200 13.44 15.51 2.09
C PHE A 200 14.13 16.56 2.94
N CYS A 201 14.81 16.17 3.98
CA CYS A 201 15.54 17.05 4.89
C CYS A 201 17.03 16.69 4.95
N LYS A 202 17.81 17.54 5.62
CA LYS A 202 19.22 17.25 5.86
C LYS A 202 19.35 16.17 6.94
N PRO A 203 20.42 15.37 6.92
CA PRO A 203 20.74 14.48 8.04
C PRO A 203 20.70 15.21 9.38
N ASP A 204 20.28 14.52 10.41
CA ASP A 204 20.17 15.00 11.81
C ASP A 204 19.14 16.10 12.07
N THR A 205 18.24 16.40 11.06
CA THR A 205 17.13 17.34 11.23
C THR A 205 15.75 16.65 11.14
N ASP A 206 15.71 15.35 11.04
CA ASP A 206 14.53 14.53 10.83
C ASP A 206 13.50 14.65 11.97
N LEU A 207 13.95 14.63 13.24
CA LEU A 207 13.06 14.75 14.40
C LEU A 207 12.39 16.13 14.48
N GLU A 208 13.10 17.19 14.10
CA GLU A 208 12.57 18.56 14.04
C GLU A 208 11.46 18.67 12.99
N TRP A 209 11.74 18.14 11.78
CA TRP A 209 10.77 18.13 10.70
C TRP A 209 9.60 17.18 10.95
N PHE A 210 9.83 16.06 11.63
CA PHE A 210 8.74 15.17 12.07
C PHE A 210 7.78 15.93 13.01
N GLN A 211 8.31 16.68 13.98
CA GLN A 211 7.48 17.46 14.89
C GLN A 211 6.71 18.58 14.15
N TYR A 212 7.37 19.26 13.18
CA TYR A 212 6.72 20.25 12.32
C TYR A 212 5.54 19.64 11.57
N TRP A 213 5.75 18.54 10.87
CA TRP A 213 4.70 17.89 10.08
C TRP A 213 3.59 17.30 10.92
N ARG A 214 3.90 16.74 12.08
CA ARG A 214 2.88 16.26 13.03
C ARG A 214 1.94 17.40 13.45
N THR A 215 2.46 18.56 13.79
CA THR A 215 1.68 19.74 14.16
C THR A 215 0.89 20.27 12.96
N TYR A 216 1.53 20.38 11.80
CA TYR A 216 0.91 20.90 10.57
C TYR A 216 -0.29 20.02 10.12
N CYS A 217 -0.14 18.72 10.15
CA CYS A 217 -1.21 17.78 9.81
C CYS A 217 -2.36 17.83 10.85
N HIS A 218 -2.03 17.89 12.14
CA HIS A 218 -3.03 18.00 13.20
C HIS A 218 -3.86 19.27 13.07
N ASP A 219 -3.23 20.40 12.76
CA ASP A 219 -3.94 21.68 12.60
C ASP A 219 -4.79 21.71 11.32
N TRP A 220 -4.44 20.96 10.30
CA TRP A 220 -5.27 20.81 9.11
C TRP A 220 -6.52 19.96 9.36
N LEU A 221 -6.46 18.97 10.27
CA LEU A 221 -7.58 18.08 10.61
C LEU A 221 -8.62 18.72 11.55
N LYS A 222 -8.32 19.86 12.19
CA LYS A 222 -9.25 20.65 13.01
C LYS A 222 -10.14 21.53 12.13
#